data_39b60374960a577d103ba52145e7aae2
#
_entry.id   39b60374960a577d103ba52145e7aae2
#
_cell.length_a   1.000
_cell.length_b   1.000
_cell.length_c   1.000
_cell.angle_alpha   90.00
_cell.angle_beta   90.00
_cell.angle_gamma   90.00
#
_symmetry.space_group_name_H-M   'P 1'
#
loop_
_entity.id
_entity.type
_entity.pdbx_description
1 polymer ?
#
loop_
_entity_poly.entity_id
_entity_poly.type
_entity_poly.pdbx_seq_one_letter_code
_entity_poly.pdbx_strand_id
1 'polypeptide(L)'
;MKYYLIVGEASGDLHASNLMRALIQEDPEAEFRFFGGDLMTAVGGTRVKHYKELAYMGFIPVLLHLRTIFRNMKECKQDIVRWAPDVVILVDYPGFNLKIAEFIKKQTKIPVYYYISPKIWAWKEYRIKNIKRDVDELFSILPFEVEFFAGHQYPVHYVGNPCVDAVDAYCKEHPDGFPEFVADNGLSEKPVIALLAGSRKQEIKDNLPMMLEAAAPFTKDYQLVLAGAPGMDPAYYSDYINPNVPVKIIFGQTYRLLQHAQAALVTSGTATLETALFRVPQVVCYYTPVGKFIAFLRRHILKVKYISLVNLVADKEVVRELVADTMTVDNVRSELESLLYNKVYRNKVLEEYDRIIQILGPAGASRTAAREMVALLKK
;
A
#
# COMPACT_ATOMS: atom_id res chain seq x y z
N MET A 1 -17.17 -4.18 23.55
CA MET A 1 -16.25 -5.33 23.44
C MET A 1 -14.79 -4.87 23.50
N LYS A 2 -13.87 -5.77 23.86
CA LYS A 2 -12.42 -5.50 23.94
C LYS A 2 -11.69 -5.97 22.70
N TYR A 3 -11.08 -5.06 21.98
CA TYR A 3 -10.37 -5.31 20.72
C TYR A 3 -8.86 -5.11 20.89
N TYR A 4 -8.07 -6.15 20.60
CA TYR A 4 -6.62 -6.05 20.61
C TYR A 4 -6.09 -6.01 19.18
N LEU A 5 -5.49 -4.88 18.75
CA LEU A 5 -5.01 -4.71 17.38
C LEU A 5 -3.48 -4.76 17.30
N ILE A 6 -2.95 -5.33 16.22
CA ILE A 6 -1.49 -5.40 16.00
C ILE A 6 -1.16 -4.96 14.58
N VAL A 7 -0.40 -3.86 14.47
CA VAL A 7 0.15 -3.35 13.22
C VAL A 7 1.67 -3.26 13.32
N GLY A 8 2.37 -3.35 12.20
CA GLY A 8 3.83 -3.34 12.15
C GLY A 8 4.45 -2.19 11.37
N GLU A 9 3.65 -1.32 10.75
CA GLU A 9 4.13 -0.21 9.91
C GLU A 9 3.11 0.93 9.79
N ALA A 10 3.54 2.04 9.18
CA ALA A 10 2.72 3.26 9.07
C ALA A 10 1.41 3.05 8.29
N SER A 11 1.43 2.26 7.20
CA SER A 11 0.23 1.93 6.44
C SER A 11 -0.77 1.13 7.28
N GLY A 12 -0.26 0.19 8.08
CA GLY A 12 -1.07 -0.57 9.04
C GLY A 12 -1.72 0.33 10.11
N ASP A 13 -0.98 1.31 10.64
CA ASP A 13 -1.49 2.30 11.59
C ASP A 13 -2.64 3.13 11.01
N LEU A 14 -2.51 3.57 9.75
CA LEU A 14 -3.55 4.28 9.03
C LEU A 14 -4.81 3.42 8.85
N HIS A 15 -4.66 2.21 8.33
CA HIS A 15 -5.81 1.33 8.08
C HIS A 15 -6.48 0.86 9.38
N ALA A 16 -5.68 0.55 10.41
CA ALA A 16 -6.22 0.16 11.72
C ALA A 16 -6.92 1.32 12.42
N SER A 17 -6.42 2.56 12.32
CA SER A 17 -7.11 3.72 12.89
C SER A 17 -8.47 3.96 12.25
N ASN A 18 -8.59 3.77 10.93
CA ASN A 18 -9.87 3.86 10.22
C ASN A 18 -10.83 2.72 10.64
N LEU A 19 -10.29 1.50 10.79
CA LEU A 19 -11.06 0.37 11.30
C LEU A 19 -11.55 0.62 12.73
N MET A 20 -10.72 1.16 13.63
CA MET A 20 -11.11 1.51 15.00
C MET A 20 -12.24 2.54 15.03
N ARG A 21 -12.18 3.60 14.20
CA ARG A 21 -13.29 4.57 14.08
C ARG A 21 -14.59 3.91 13.65
N ALA A 22 -14.50 2.97 12.69
CA ALA A 22 -15.67 2.23 12.22
C ALA A 22 -16.18 1.24 13.29
N LEU A 23 -15.31 0.59 14.05
CA LEU A 23 -15.69 -0.29 15.16
C LEU A 23 -16.43 0.47 16.28
N ILE A 24 -16.03 1.71 16.58
CA ILE A 24 -16.76 2.57 17.56
C ILE A 24 -18.20 2.85 17.09
N GLN A 25 -18.42 2.99 15.76
CA GLN A 25 -19.77 3.19 15.23
C GLN A 25 -20.66 1.94 15.37
N GLU A 26 -20.09 0.74 15.26
CA GLU A 26 -20.80 -0.53 15.35
C GLU A 26 -20.89 -1.08 16.80
N ASP A 27 -19.97 -0.66 17.66
CA ASP A 27 -19.86 -1.01 19.08
C ASP A 27 -19.41 0.22 19.88
N PRO A 28 -20.38 1.08 20.36
CA PRO A 28 -20.06 2.30 21.09
C PRO A 28 -19.27 2.07 22.40
N GLU A 29 -19.35 0.87 22.98
CA GLU A 29 -18.61 0.47 24.18
C GLU A 29 -17.25 -0.23 23.84
N ALA A 30 -16.72 -0.01 22.62
CA ALA A 30 -15.47 -0.61 22.19
C ALA A 30 -14.28 -0.12 23.04
N GLU A 31 -13.55 -1.05 23.62
CA GLU A 31 -12.29 -0.80 24.29
C GLU A 31 -11.12 -1.28 23.41
N PHE A 32 -10.11 -0.44 23.24
CA PHE A 32 -8.95 -0.77 22.38
C PHE A 32 -7.66 -0.86 23.18
N ARG A 33 -6.88 -1.89 22.86
CA ARG A 33 -5.49 -2.04 23.29
C ARG A 33 -4.67 -2.48 22.08
N PHE A 34 -3.48 -1.91 21.85
CA PHE A 34 -2.83 -2.16 20.57
C PHE A 34 -1.31 -1.96 20.56
N PHE A 35 -0.67 -2.67 19.64
CA PHE A 35 0.62 -2.36 19.08
C PHE A 35 0.37 -1.56 17.81
N GLY A 36 0.72 -0.26 17.79
CA GLY A 36 0.34 0.64 16.70
C GLY A 36 1.08 1.97 16.76
N GLY A 37 0.54 2.98 16.10
CA GLY A 37 1.16 4.28 16.00
C GLY A 37 0.31 5.44 16.51
N ASP A 38 0.64 6.62 16.00
CA ASP A 38 0.04 7.87 16.47
C ASP A 38 -1.39 8.06 15.94
N LEU A 39 -1.72 7.51 14.74
CA LEU A 39 -3.07 7.59 14.19
C LEU A 39 -4.06 6.73 14.98
N MET A 40 -3.68 5.53 15.39
CA MET A 40 -4.50 4.71 16.28
C MET A 40 -4.63 5.37 17.65
N THR A 41 -3.55 5.95 18.19
CA THR A 41 -3.57 6.67 19.47
C THR A 41 -4.54 7.86 19.44
N ALA A 42 -4.63 8.56 18.33
CA ALA A 42 -5.56 9.69 18.14
C ALA A 42 -7.03 9.25 18.13
N VAL A 43 -7.34 7.99 17.78
CA VAL A 43 -8.71 7.44 17.88
C VAL A 43 -9.08 7.15 19.34
N GLY A 44 -8.13 6.63 20.13
CA GLY A 44 -8.35 6.29 21.53
C GLY A 44 -7.78 4.92 21.92
N GLY A 45 -7.98 4.54 23.17
CA GLY A 45 -7.49 3.26 23.72
C GLY A 45 -6.07 3.32 24.28
N THR A 46 -5.48 2.15 24.54
CA THR A 46 -4.15 2.05 25.16
C THR A 46 -3.13 1.51 24.17
N ARG A 47 -2.16 2.35 23.78
CA ARG A 47 -1.00 1.92 23.02
C ARG A 47 0.02 1.24 23.94
N VAL A 48 0.25 -0.05 23.74
CA VAL A 48 1.24 -0.85 24.46
C VAL A 48 2.64 -0.59 23.92
N LYS A 49 2.75 -0.52 22.58
CA LYS A 49 4.02 -0.31 21.89
C LYS A 49 3.84 0.40 20.55
N HIS A 50 4.79 1.29 20.22
CA HIS A 50 4.80 1.95 18.92
C HIS A 50 5.34 1.03 17.84
N TYR A 51 4.71 1.02 16.63
CA TYR A 51 5.16 0.15 15.52
C TYR A 51 6.61 0.42 15.08
N LYS A 52 7.14 1.64 15.25
CA LYS A 52 8.55 1.97 14.98
C LYS A 52 9.54 1.11 15.78
N GLU A 53 9.12 0.61 16.95
CA GLU A 53 9.90 -0.31 17.77
C GLU A 53 9.80 -1.78 17.29
N LEU A 54 8.89 -2.07 16.36
CA LEU A 54 8.68 -3.38 15.74
C LEU A 54 9.32 -3.48 14.36
N ALA A 55 9.43 -2.33 13.67
CA ALA A 55 9.75 -2.24 12.25
C ALA A 55 11.25 -2.46 11.98
N TYR A 56 11.67 -3.70 11.99
CA TYR A 56 12.95 -4.11 11.41
C TYR A 56 12.65 -4.79 10.07
N MET A 57 12.86 -4.08 8.96
CA MET A 57 12.66 -4.60 7.62
C MET A 57 14.00 -4.86 6.92
N GLY A 58 14.05 -5.96 6.13
CA GLY A 58 15.26 -6.42 5.46
C GLY A 58 16.02 -7.49 6.24
N PHE A 59 16.82 -8.29 5.52
CA PHE A 59 17.49 -9.47 6.09
C PHE A 59 18.51 -9.09 7.17
N ILE A 60 19.34 -8.09 6.91
CA ILE A 60 20.42 -7.67 7.83
C ILE A 60 19.86 -7.00 9.10
N PRO A 61 18.94 -6.00 9.03
CA PRO A 61 18.33 -5.41 10.22
C PRO A 61 17.58 -6.42 11.09
N VAL A 62 16.84 -7.35 10.47
CA VAL A 62 16.14 -8.41 11.20
C VAL A 62 17.15 -9.30 11.97
N LEU A 63 18.25 -9.67 11.33
CA LEU A 63 19.27 -10.51 11.98
C LEU A 63 19.94 -9.83 13.18
N LEU A 64 20.24 -8.53 13.05
CA LEU A 64 20.86 -7.72 14.10
C LEU A 64 19.92 -7.47 15.30
N HIS A 65 18.60 -7.45 15.08
CA HIS A 65 17.60 -7.13 16.09
C HIS A 65 16.73 -8.31 16.55
N LEU A 66 17.15 -9.55 16.27
CA LEU A 66 16.39 -10.75 16.65
C LEU A 66 15.96 -10.77 18.13
N ARG A 67 16.87 -10.39 19.04
CA ARG A 67 16.56 -10.34 20.50
C ARG A 67 15.43 -9.35 20.79
N THR A 68 15.42 -8.19 20.15
CA THR A 68 14.35 -7.18 20.31
C THR A 68 13.03 -7.69 19.75
N ILE A 69 13.04 -8.33 18.58
CA ILE A 69 11.85 -8.92 17.96
C ILE A 69 11.25 -10.00 18.89
N PHE A 70 12.06 -10.89 19.44
CA PHE A 70 11.60 -11.92 20.37
C PHE A 70 11.07 -11.32 21.67
N ARG A 71 11.71 -10.28 22.23
CA ARG A 71 11.25 -9.55 23.39
C ARG A 71 9.87 -8.92 23.16
N ASN A 72 9.72 -8.19 22.03
CA ASN A 72 8.46 -7.56 21.65
C ASN A 72 7.34 -8.60 21.46
N MET A 73 7.66 -9.74 20.85
CA MET A 73 6.72 -10.84 20.70
C MET A 73 6.28 -11.43 22.03
N LYS A 74 7.22 -11.62 22.98
CA LYS A 74 6.91 -12.11 24.33
C LYS A 74 6.02 -11.11 25.07
N GLU A 75 6.34 -9.82 25.01
CA GLU A 75 5.57 -8.75 25.63
C GLU A 75 4.13 -8.71 25.05
N CYS A 76 3.97 -8.76 23.74
CA CYS A 76 2.67 -8.81 23.08
C CYS A 76 1.83 -10.00 23.57
N LYS A 77 2.40 -11.19 23.58
CA LYS A 77 1.73 -12.42 24.04
C LYS A 77 1.26 -12.32 25.50
N GLN A 78 2.13 -11.82 26.37
CA GLN A 78 1.81 -11.66 27.80
C GLN A 78 0.73 -10.60 28.01
N ASP A 79 0.77 -9.53 27.25
CA ASP A 79 -0.19 -8.45 27.36
C ASP A 79 -1.59 -8.86 26.88
N ILE A 80 -1.69 -9.60 25.77
CA ILE A 80 -2.95 -10.17 25.28
C ILE A 80 -3.59 -11.09 26.32
N VAL A 81 -2.81 -12.02 26.87
CA VAL A 81 -3.31 -12.96 27.88
C VAL A 81 -3.79 -12.24 29.15
N ARG A 82 -3.04 -11.22 29.59
CA ARG A 82 -3.39 -10.44 30.80
C ARG A 82 -4.65 -9.61 30.59
N TRP A 83 -4.80 -8.97 29.43
CA TRP A 83 -5.93 -8.09 29.16
C TRP A 83 -7.19 -8.87 28.76
N ALA A 84 -7.03 -10.10 28.27
CA ALA A 84 -8.10 -11.00 27.86
C ALA A 84 -9.12 -10.31 26.93
N PRO A 85 -8.75 -9.95 25.69
CA PRO A 85 -9.66 -9.32 24.74
C PRO A 85 -10.72 -10.31 24.25
N ASP A 86 -11.83 -9.76 23.72
CA ASP A 86 -12.86 -10.55 23.05
C ASP A 86 -12.40 -11.00 21.65
N VAL A 87 -11.47 -10.26 21.04
CA VAL A 87 -10.87 -10.61 19.73
C VAL A 87 -9.49 -10.00 19.59
N VAL A 88 -8.60 -10.71 18.88
CA VAL A 88 -7.33 -10.15 18.38
C VAL A 88 -7.42 -9.91 16.89
N ILE A 89 -7.21 -8.66 16.46
CA ILE A 89 -7.23 -8.25 15.06
C ILE A 89 -5.79 -7.99 14.60
N LEU A 90 -5.32 -8.82 13.69
CA LEU A 90 -3.99 -8.75 13.07
C LEU A 90 -4.11 -7.98 11.76
N VAL A 91 -3.29 -6.93 11.59
CA VAL A 91 -3.34 -6.09 10.39
C VAL A 91 -2.04 -6.23 9.61
N ASP A 92 -2.12 -6.80 8.41
CA ASP A 92 -0.93 -7.10 7.56
C ASP A 92 0.24 -7.70 8.39
N TYR A 93 1.50 -7.30 8.15
CA TYR A 93 2.70 -7.66 8.93
C TYR A 93 2.86 -9.17 9.25
N PRO A 94 2.81 -10.06 8.25
CA PRO A 94 2.63 -11.49 8.43
C PRO A 94 3.79 -12.19 9.15
N GLY A 95 5.00 -11.62 9.14
CA GLY A 95 6.17 -12.22 9.81
C GLY A 95 6.01 -12.32 11.34
N PHE A 96 5.39 -11.34 11.94
CA PHE A 96 5.11 -11.25 13.36
C PHE A 96 3.70 -11.79 13.66
N ASN A 97 2.70 -11.31 12.94
CA ASN A 97 1.30 -11.56 13.19
C ASN A 97 0.93 -13.06 13.14
N LEU A 98 1.43 -13.83 12.17
CA LEU A 98 1.15 -15.27 12.11
C LEU A 98 1.73 -16.06 13.30
N LYS A 99 2.83 -15.58 13.92
CA LYS A 99 3.36 -16.20 15.15
C LYS A 99 2.56 -15.85 16.39
N ILE A 100 1.94 -14.66 16.41
CA ILE A 100 0.98 -14.29 17.45
C ILE A 100 -0.30 -15.11 17.30
N ALA A 101 -0.84 -15.24 16.07
CA ALA A 101 -2.00 -16.08 15.80
C ALA A 101 -1.80 -17.53 16.31
N GLU A 102 -0.68 -18.15 15.94
CA GLU A 102 -0.32 -19.50 16.39
C GLU A 102 -0.31 -19.63 17.93
N PHE A 103 0.26 -18.63 18.63
CA PHE A 103 0.29 -18.63 20.08
C PHE A 103 -1.11 -18.53 20.68
N ILE A 104 -1.95 -17.62 20.19
CA ILE A 104 -3.31 -17.38 20.70
C ILE A 104 -4.13 -18.65 20.52
N LYS A 105 -4.12 -19.27 19.36
CA LYS A 105 -4.87 -20.51 19.09
C LYS A 105 -4.42 -21.68 19.95
N LYS A 106 -3.13 -21.76 20.32
CA LYS A 106 -2.60 -22.82 21.18
C LYS A 106 -2.86 -22.60 22.67
N GLN A 107 -2.91 -21.36 23.14
CA GLN A 107 -2.91 -21.05 24.56
C GLN A 107 -4.23 -20.45 25.07
N THR A 108 -5.10 -20.02 24.18
CA THR A 108 -6.36 -19.34 24.53
C THR A 108 -7.50 -19.80 23.63
N LYS A 109 -8.72 -19.33 23.94
CA LYS A 109 -9.89 -19.47 23.07
C LYS A 109 -10.29 -18.17 22.39
N ILE A 110 -9.42 -17.13 22.47
CA ILE A 110 -9.70 -15.83 21.89
C ILE A 110 -9.71 -15.96 20.35
N PRO A 111 -10.74 -15.49 19.65
CA PRO A 111 -10.79 -15.49 18.21
C PRO A 111 -9.72 -14.58 17.62
N VAL A 112 -9.14 -15.01 16.49
CA VAL A 112 -8.12 -14.31 15.75
C VAL A 112 -8.68 -13.89 14.39
N TYR A 113 -8.83 -12.59 14.19
CA TYR A 113 -9.24 -12.00 12.94
C TYR A 113 -8.03 -11.41 12.22
N TYR A 114 -7.99 -11.52 10.91
CA TYR A 114 -6.91 -10.97 10.11
C TYR A 114 -7.47 -9.96 9.11
N TYR A 115 -7.11 -8.70 9.26
CA TYR A 115 -7.49 -7.61 8.36
C TYR A 115 -6.31 -7.24 7.46
N ILE A 116 -6.55 -7.08 6.15
CA ILE A 116 -5.54 -6.93 5.10
C ILE A 116 -4.69 -8.20 4.99
N SER A 117 -5.16 -9.11 4.17
CA SER A 117 -4.57 -10.43 3.94
C SER A 117 -3.06 -10.38 3.66
N PRO A 118 -2.29 -11.31 4.23
CA PRO A 118 -0.91 -11.50 3.80
C PRO A 118 -0.83 -11.87 2.32
N LYS A 119 0.03 -11.21 1.55
CA LYS A 119 0.21 -11.44 0.11
C LYS A 119 0.88 -12.81 -0.18
N ILE A 120 0.27 -13.90 0.34
CA ILE A 120 0.82 -15.26 0.21
C ILE A 120 0.73 -15.78 -1.23
N TRP A 121 -0.22 -15.28 -2.01
CA TRP A 121 -0.37 -15.57 -3.44
C TRP A 121 0.84 -15.13 -4.27
N ALA A 122 1.60 -14.12 -3.81
CA ALA A 122 2.75 -13.62 -4.54
C ALA A 122 3.98 -14.55 -4.45
N TRP A 123 4.31 -15.14 -3.28
CA TRP A 123 5.56 -15.88 -3.11
C TRP A 123 5.63 -16.86 -1.92
N LYS A 124 4.75 -16.76 -0.93
CA LYS A 124 4.78 -17.61 0.30
C LYS A 124 3.49 -18.37 0.50
N GLU A 125 2.97 -18.97 -0.54
CA GLU A 125 1.71 -19.71 -0.53
C GLU A 125 1.65 -20.80 0.55
N TYR A 126 2.79 -21.40 0.92
CA TYR A 126 2.86 -22.37 2.01
C TYR A 126 2.29 -21.87 3.34
N ARG A 127 2.23 -20.53 3.53
CA ARG A 127 1.65 -19.91 4.74
C ARG A 127 0.14 -20.11 4.85
N ILE A 128 -0.52 -20.55 3.78
CA ILE A 128 -1.95 -20.90 3.82
C ILE A 128 -2.25 -21.93 4.92
N LYS A 129 -1.33 -22.87 5.18
CA LYS A 129 -1.48 -23.85 6.25
C LYS A 129 -1.56 -23.21 7.64
N ASN A 130 -0.77 -22.15 7.86
CA ASN A 130 -0.79 -21.40 9.11
C ASN A 130 -2.07 -20.60 9.26
N ILE A 131 -2.50 -19.93 8.18
CA ILE A 131 -3.75 -19.16 8.17
C ILE A 131 -4.94 -20.07 8.48
N LYS A 132 -5.08 -21.21 7.78
CA LYS A 132 -6.17 -22.17 8.01
C LYS A 132 -6.20 -22.73 9.43
N ARG A 133 -5.04 -22.86 10.09
CA ARG A 133 -4.94 -23.39 11.44
C ARG A 133 -5.21 -22.34 12.52
N ASP A 134 -4.73 -21.11 12.30
CA ASP A 134 -4.53 -20.13 13.38
C ASP A 134 -5.39 -18.85 13.23
N VAL A 135 -6.07 -18.66 12.11
CA VAL A 135 -6.92 -17.47 11.84
C VAL A 135 -8.37 -17.94 11.69
N ASP A 136 -9.27 -17.36 12.46
CA ASP A 136 -10.70 -17.71 12.42
C ASP A 136 -11.39 -17.01 11.26
N GLU A 137 -11.16 -15.70 11.07
CA GLU A 137 -11.77 -14.92 9.99
C GLU A 137 -10.72 -14.04 9.31
N LEU A 138 -10.75 -13.98 7.99
CA LEU A 138 -9.84 -13.19 7.18
C LEU A 138 -10.60 -12.19 6.31
N PHE A 139 -10.25 -10.90 6.46
CA PHE A 139 -10.86 -9.78 5.77
C PHE A 139 -9.88 -9.28 4.69
N SER A 140 -10.21 -9.56 3.45
CA SER A 140 -9.44 -9.24 2.27
C SER A 140 -9.81 -7.87 1.70
N ILE A 141 -8.81 -7.19 1.13
CA ILE A 141 -8.97 -5.89 0.46
C ILE A 141 -8.72 -5.96 -1.05
N LEU A 142 -8.40 -7.15 -1.58
CA LEU A 142 -8.17 -7.36 -3.00
C LEU A 142 -9.17 -8.39 -3.55
N PRO A 143 -9.95 -8.07 -4.58
CA PRO A 143 -11.04 -8.94 -5.06
C PRO A 143 -10.59 -10.34 -5.47
N PHE A 144 -9.44 -10.45 -6.14
CA PHE A 144 -8.91 -11.75 -6.60
C PHE A 144 -8.47 -12.68 -5.46
N GLU A 145 -8.27 -12.16 -4.25
CA GLU A 145 -7.94 -12.99 -3.08
C GLU A 145 -9.09 -13.91 -2.70
N VAL A 146 -10.34 -13.52 -2.99
CA VAL A 146 -11.51 -14.38 -2.73
C VAL A 146 -11.39 -15.72 -3.47
N GLU A 147 -11.11 -15.68 -4.77
CA GLU A 147 -10.92 -16.88 -5.58
C GLU A 147 -9.65 -17.64 -5.17
N PHE A 148 -8.56 -16.94 -4.90
CA PHE A 148 -7.32 -17.55 -4.45
C PHE A 148 -7.54 -18.38 -3.16
N PHE A 149 -8.16 -17.80 -2.14
CA PHE A 149 -8.41 -18.50 -0.88
C PHE A 149 -9.50 -19.56 -1.00
N ALA A 150 -10.53 -19.36 -1.85
CA ALA A 150 -11.53 -20.37 -2.14
C ALA A 150 -10.90 -21.63 -2.77
N GLY A 151 -9.93 -21.48 -3.67
CA GLY A 151 -9.14 -22.57 -4.24
C GLY A 151 -8.39 -23.38 -3.17
N HIS A 152 -8.07 -22.76 -2.03
CA HIS A 152 -7.51 -23.43 -0.86
C HIS A 152 -8.57 -23.92 0.15
N GLN A 153 -9.86 -23.88 -0.17
CA GLN A 153 -10.95 -24.25 0.74
C GLN A 153 -10.92 -23.43 2.06
N TYR A 154 -10.68 -22.12 1.93
CA TYR A 154 -10.69 -21.19 3.04
C TYR A 154 -11.44 -19.91 2.60
N PRO A 155 -12.70 -19.75 3.05
CA PRO A 155 -13.48 -18.58 2.69
C PRO A 155 -12.90 -17.33 3.34
N VAL A 156 -13.01 -16.19 2.64
CA VAL A 156 -12.57 -14.89 3.14
C VAL A 156 -13.64 -13.84 2.88
N HIS A 157 -13.64 -12.79 3.69
CA HIS A 157 -14.56 -11.67 3.54
C HIS A 157 -13.88 -10.57 2.69
N TYR A 158 -14.41 -10.29 1.50
CA TYR A 158 -14.00 -9.13 0.73
C TYR A 158 -14.73 -7.90 1.27
N VAL A 159 -14.00 -6.95 1.83
CA VAL A 159 -14.59 -5.80 2.51
C VAL A 159 -14.45 -4.48 1.75
N GLY A 160 -13.94 -4.52 0.51
CA GLY A 160 -13.57 -3.33 -0.26
C GLY A 160 -12.10 -2.97 -0.08
N ASN A 161 -11.66 -1.90 -0.73
CA ASN A 161 -10.25 -1.49 -0.71
C ASN A 161 -10.06 -0.13 -0.03
N PRO A 162 -9.22 -0.03 1.02
CA PRO A 162 -8.97 1.22 1.75
C PRO A 162 -8.39 2.36 0.91
N CYS A 163 -7.75 2.07 -0.23
CA CYS A 163 -7.29 3.13 -1.15
C CYS A 163 -8.49 3.85 -1.78
N VAL A 164 -9.59 3.12 -2.06
CA VAL A 164 -10.82 3.73 -2.56
C VAL A 164 -11.39 4.69 -1.52
N ASP A 165 -11.42 4.29 -0.24
CA ASP A 165 -11.86 5.14 0.87
C ASP A 165 -11.02 6.42 0.97
N ALA A 166 -9.69 6.27 0.88
CA ALA A 166 -8.76 7.40 1.02
C ALA A 166 -8.89 8.40 -0.15
N VAL A 167 -8.99 7.90 -1.38
CA VAL A 167 -9.14 8.75 -2.57
C VAL A 167 -10.50 9.42 -2.61
N ASP A 168 -11.59 8.69 -2.30
CA ASP A 168 -12.95 9.24 -2.25
C ASP A 168 -13.07 10.34 -1.20
N ALA A 169 -12.56 10.10 0.02
CA ALA A 169 -12.54 11.11 1.08
C ALA A 169 -11.74 12.36 0.66
N TYR A 170 -10.55 12.15 0.10
CA TYR A 170 -9.69 13.24 -0.35
C TYR A 170 -10.39 14.12 -1.42
N CYS A 171 -10.96 13.50 -2.45
CA CYS A 171 -11.64 14.23 -3.53
C CYS A 171 -12.86 15.04 -3.05
N LYS A 172 -13.54 14.56 -1.99
CA LYS A 172 -14.67 15.28 -1.39
C LYS A 172 -14.22 16.48 -0.55
N GLU A 173 -13.10 16.35 0.15
CA GLU A 173 -12.57 17.37 1.05
C GLU A 173 -11.74 18.44 0.34
N HIS A 174 -11.15 18.11 -0.83
CA HIS A 174 -10.23 18.98 -1.57
C HIS A 174 -10.69 19.17 -3.02
N PRO A 175 -11.73 19.98 -3.27
CA PRO A 175 -12.22 20.24 -4.62
C PRO A 175 -11.43 21.33 -5.37
N ASP A 176 -10.19 21.63 -4.95
CA ASP A 176 -9.36 22.67 -5.55
C ASP A 176 -9.01 22.38 -7.01
N GLY A 177 -8.88 23.47 -7.79
CA GLY A 177 -8.57 23.41 -9.21
C GLY A 177 -7.07 23.43 -9.50
N PHE A 178 -6.73 23.27 -10.78
CA PHE A 178 -5.34 23.32 -11.25
C PHE A 178 -4.67 24.69 -10.99
N PRO A 179 -5.35 25.85 -11.15
CA PRO A 179 -4.76 27.15 -10.88
C PRO A 179 -4.30 27.33 -9.43
N GLU A 180 -5.08 26.88 -8.46
CA GLU A 180 -4.75 26.91 -7.03
C GLU A 180 -3.56 26.01 -6.73
N PHE A 181 -3.55 24.81 -7.30
CA PHE A 181 -2.41 23.88 -7.16
C PHE A 181 -1.11 24.50 -7.70
N VAL A 182 -1.16 25.13 -8.87
CA VAL A 182 -0.03 25.83 -9.51
C VAL A 182 0.47 26.97 -8.64
N ALA A 183 -0.43 27.85 -8.16
CA ALA A 183 -0.08 29.01 -7.37
C ALA A 183 0.58 28.62 -6.03
N ASP A 184 -0.01 27.67 -5.29
CA ASP A 184 0.46 27.24 -3.99
C ASP A 184 1.85 26.59 -4.03
N ASN A 185 2.18 25.93 -5.16
CA ASN A 185 3.43 25.20 -5.31
C ASN A 185 4.48 25.95 -6.15
N GLY A 186 4.19 27.17 -6.62
CA GLY A 186 5.10 27.95 -7.48
C GLY A 186 5.43 27.19 -8.76
N LEU A 187 4.42 26.58 -9.37
CA LEU A 187 4.51 25.84 -10.63
C LEU A 187 4.20 26.75 -11.81
N SER A 188 4.42 26.26 -13.02
CA SER A 188 3.96 26.89 -14.26
C SER A 188 2.56 26.38 -14.65
N GLU A 189 1.93 27.00 -15.63
CA GLU A 189 0.64 26.54 -16.19
C GLU A 189 0.77 25.32 -17.10
N LYS A 190 1.99 24.78 -17.30
CA LYS A 190 2.18 23.57 -18.09
C LYS A 190 1.51 22.37 -17.45
N PRO A 191 0.98 21.42 -18.24
CA PRO A 191 0.46 20.17 -17.71
C PRO A 191 1.56 19.40 -16.97
N VAL A 192 1.18 18.62 -16.00
CA VAL A 192 2.08 17.96 -15.03
C VAL A 192 2.32 16.51 -15.39
N ILE A 193 3.59 16.09 -15.36
CA ILE A 193 4.00 14.69 -15.28
C ILE A 193 4.39 14.44 -13.82
N ALA A 194 3.65 13.57 -13.12
CA ALA A 194 3.93 13.21 -11.74
C ALA A 194 5.01 12.12 -11.67
N LEU A 195 5.95 12.28 -10.72
CA LEU A 195 6.98 11.30 -10.43
C LEU A 195 6.77 10.77 -9.00
N LEU A 196 6.49 9.48 -8.85
CA LEU A 196 6.34 8.77 -7.59
C LEU A 196 7.47 7.74 -7.48
N ALA A 197 8.65 8.20 -7.07
CA ALA A 197 9.89 7.41 -7.11
C ALA A 197 10.02 6.37 -5.99
N GLY A 198 9.01 6.24 -5.14
CA GLY A 198 8.97 5.30 -4.02
C GLY A 198 8.99 5.98 -2.66
N SER A 199 8.78 5.20 -1.61
CA SER A 199 8.71 5.66 -0.21
C SER A 199 9.97 5.37 0.60
N ARG A 200 10.91 4.59 0.06
CA ARG A 200 12.15 4.16 0.72
C ARG A 200 13.38 4.73 0.03
N LYS A 201 14.43 5.00 0.82
CA LYS A 201 15.70 5.51 0.30
C LYS A 201 16.22 4.72 -0.90
N GLN A 202 16.20 3.40 -0.81
CA GLN A 202 16.69 2.55 -1.90
C GLN A 202 15.83 2.66 -3.16
N GLU A 203 14.50 2.73 -3.03
CA GLU A 203 13.58 2.90 -4.16
C GLU A 203 13.84 4.23 -4.88
N ILE A 204 13.96 5.33 -4.13
CA ILE A 204 14.25 6.67 -4.66
C ILE A 204 15.59 6.67 -5.38
N LYS A 205 16.65 6.16 -4.75
CA LYS A 205 17.98 6.04 -5.35
C LYS A 205 17.95 5.27 -6.67
N ASP A 206 17.23 4.15 -6.69
CA ASP A 206 17.24 3.23 -7.83
C ASP A 206 16.34 3.72 -8.98
N ASN A 207 15.22 4.37 -8.70
CA ASN A 207 14.22 4.72 -9.72
C ASN A 207 14.28 6.17 -10.19
N LEU A 208 14.52 7.14 -9.29
CA LEU A 208 14.41 8.57 -9.61
C LEU A 208 15.33 9.04 -10.74
N PRO A 209 16.63 8.67 -10.78
CA PRO A 209 17.51 9.13 -11.86
C PRO A 209 17.01 8.73 -13.25
N MET A 210 16.56 7.47 -13.39
CA MET A 210 16.08 6.94 -14.66
C MET A 210 14.72 7.54 -15.05
N MET A 211 13.82 7.76 -14.09
CA MET A 211 12.55 8.46 -14.34
C MET A 211 12.78 9.87 -14.85
N LEU A 212 13.71 10.62 -14.25
CA LEU A 212 14.05 11.98 -14.67
C LEU A 212 14.68 12.00 -16.07
N GLU A 213 15.61 11.12 -16.37
CA GLU A 213 16.25 11.03 -17.66
C GLU A 213 15.25 10.66 -18.78
N ALA A 214 14.32 9.75 -18.49
CA ALA A 214 13.27 9.38 -19.43
C ALA A 214 12.29 10.52 -19.69
N ALA A 215 11.93 11.29 -18.63
CA ALA A 215 10.97 12.39 -18.72
C ALA A 215 11.58 13.71 -19.19
N ALA A 216 12.90 13.87 -19.20
CA ALA A 216 13.59 15.11 -19.55
C ALA A 216 13.19 15.69 -20.92
N PRO A 217 13.03 14.91 -22.01
CA PRO A 217 12.63 15.46 -23.33
C PRO A 217 11.26 16.15 -23.33
N PHE A 218 10.38 15.79 -22.39
CA PHE A 218 9.02 16.35 -22.32
C PHE A 218 8.93 17.67 -21.55
N THR A 219 10.03 18.16 -20.95
CA THR A 219 10.03 19.39 -20.13
C THR A 219 9.76 20.66 -20.94
N LYS A 220 9.82 20.60 -22.29
CA LYS A 220 9.40 21.67 -23.17
C LYS A 220 7.91 21.96 -23.04
N ASP A 221 7.08 20.91 -23.02
CA ASP A 221 5.62 21.00 -23.08
C ASP A 221 4.97 20.69 -21.73
N TYR A 222 5.66 20.00 -20.84
CA TYR A 222 5.19 19.56 -19.52
C TYR A 222 6.12 20.06 -18.42
N GLN A 223 5.63 20.06 -17.18
CA GLN A 223 6.46 20.24 -16.01
C GLN A 223 6.54 18.95 -15.20
N LEU A 224 7.73 18.66 -14.67
CA LEU A 224 7.95 17.49 -13.84
C LEU A 224 7.74 17.86 -12.35
N VAL A 225 6.88 17.11 -11.68
CA VAL A 225 6.63 17.29 -10.24
C VAL A 225 6.84 15.98 -9.52
N LEU A 226 7.78 15.98 -8.58
CA LEU A 226 8.13 14.82 -7.76
C LEU A 226 7.36 14.86 -6.44
N ALA A 227 6.63 13.80 -6.14
CA ALA A 227 6.05 13.58 -4.83
C ALA A 227 7.16 13.17 -3.85
N GLY A 228 7.50 14.06 -2.90
CA GLY A 228 8.41 13.74 -1.81
C GLY A 228 7.78 12.77 -0.83
N ALA A 229 8.48 11.69 -0.51
CA ALA A 229 8.00 10.65 0.39
C ALA A 229 7.85 11.16 1.83
N PRO A 230 6.80 10.77 2.57
CA PRO A 230 6.61 11.17 3.96
C PRO A 230 7.83 10.81 4.82
N GLY A 231 8.33 11.79 5.60
CA GLY A 231 9.46 11.60 6.50
C GLY A 231 10.83 11.50 5.82
N MET A 232 10.91 11.72 4.50
CA MET A 232 12.17 11.79 3.77
C MET A 232 12.73 13.23 3.82
N ASP A 233 14.02 13.36 4.12
CA ASP A 233 14.71 14.64 4.08
C ASP A 233 14.75 15.17 2.63
N PRO A 234 14.31 16.41 2.37
CA PRO A 234 14.42 17.03 1.06
C PRO A 234 15.84 17.00 0.47
N ALA A 235 16.86 17.14 1.30
CA ALA A 235 18.27 17.09 0.90
C ALA A 235 18.65 15.73 0.29
N TYR A 236 17.99 14.64 0.70
CA TYR A 236 18.25 13.30 0.16
C TYR A 236 18.01 13.21 -1.36
N TYR A 237 17.06 13.99 -1.87
CA TYR A 237 16.73 13.95 -3.31
C TYR A 237 17.79 14.63 -4.17
N SER A 238 18.52 15.61 -3.61
CA SER A 238 19.54 16.39 -4.34
C SER A 238 20.63 15.52 -4.96
N ASP A 239 20.96 14.40 -4.32
CA ASP A 239 21.99 13.48 -4.80
C ASP A 239 21.56 12.70 -6.06
N TYR A 240 20.25 12.68 -6.37
CA TYR A 240 19.66 11.87 -7.45
C TYR A 240 18.97 12.70 -8.54
N ILE A 241 18.94 14.03 -8.37
CA ILE A 241 18.37 14.96 -9.35
C ILE A 241 19.47 15.52 -10.23
N ASN A 242 19.37 15.29 -11.54
CA ASN A 242 20.23 15.93 -12.51
C ASN A 242 19.91 17.44 -12.56
N PRO A 243 20.86 18.35 -12.29
CA PRO A 243 20.62 19.81 -12.30
C PRO A 243 20.10 20.37 -13.63
N ASN A 244 20.34 19.65 -14.73
CA ASN A 244 19.89 20.06 -16.07
C ASN A 244 18.44 19.65 -16.36
N VAL A 245 17.78 18.88 -15.48
CA VAL A 245 16.38 18.48 -15.63
C VAL A 245 15.53 19.25 -14.62
N PRO A 246 14.73 20.22 -15.07
CA PRO A 246 13.89 20.99 -14.17
C PRO A 246 12.81 20.10 -13.55
N VAL A 247 12.84 19.94 -12.24
CA VAL A 247 11.84 19.20 -11.46
C VAL A 247 11.53 19.93 -10.18
N LYS A 248 10.25 20.03 -9.84
CA LYS A 248 9.78 20.56 -8.55
C LYS A 248 9.48 19.40 -7.60
N ILE A 249 9.94 19.49 -6.36
CA ILE A 249 9.58 18.53 -5.31
C ILE A 249 8.50 19.15 -4.45
N ILE A 250 7.44 18.38 -4.17
CA ILE A 250 6.38 18.76 -3.24
C ILE A 250 6.19 17.66 -2.20
N PHE A 251 5.94 18.05 -0.94
CA PHE A 251 5.78 17.12 0.18
C PHE A 251 4.38 17.17 0.73
N GLY A 252 3.85 16.00 1.18
CA GLY A 252 2.54 15.91 1.81
C GLY A 252 1.35 16.14 0.88
N GLN A 253 1.57 16.22 -0.43
CA GLN A 253 0.55 16.56 -1.42
C GLN A 253 0.43 15.53 -2.57
N THR A 254 0.73 14.27 -2.32
CA THR A 254 0.73 13.24 -3.38
C THR A 254 -0.63 13.13 -4.06
N TYR A 255 -1.72 13.16 -3.33
CA TYR A 255 -3.06 13.06 -3.90
C TYR A 255 -3.43 14.32 -4.70
N ARG A 256 -3.07 15.50 -4.20
CA ARG A 256 -3.25 16.76 -4.92
C ARG A 256 -2.45 16.77 -6.23
N LEU A 257 -1.24 16.25 -6.22
CA LEU A 257 -0.43 16.06 -7.43
C LEU A 257 -1.12 15.13 -8.42
N LEU A 258 -1.61 13.97 -7.96
CA LEU A 258 -2.29 13.02 -8.83
C LEU A 258 -3.60 13.58 -9.40
N GLN A 259 -4.35 14.37 -8.62
CA GLN A 259 -5.57 15.02 -9.07
C GLN A 259 -5.36 15.92 -10.29
N HIS A 260 -4.15 16.49 -10.44
CA HIS A 260 -3.80 17.44 -11.49
C HIS A 260 -2.79 16.91 -12.52
N ALA A 261 -2.37 15.66 -12.42
CA ALA A 261 -1.37 15.08 -13.30
C ALA A 261 -1.97 14.58 -14.63
N GLN A 262 -1.26 14.80 -15.72
CA GLN A 262 -1.62 14.26 -17.05
C GLN A 262 -1.12 12.84 -17.27
N ALA A 263 0.04 12.49 -16.72
CA ALA A 263 0.60 11.15 -16.69
C ALA A 263 1.50 10.99 -15.46
N ALA A 264 1.87 9.77 -15.13
CA ALA A 264 2.74 9.49 -13.99
C ALA A 264 3.78 8.41 -14.31
N LEU A 265 4.98 8.55 -13.72
CA LEU A 265 5.95 7.48 -13.55
C LEU A 265 5.89 7.03 -12.10
N VAL A 266 5.56 5.77 -11.87
CA VAL A 266 5.20 5.28 -10.53
C VAL A 266 6.01 4.04 -10.17
N THR A 267 6.71 4.09 -9.03
CA THR A 267 7.34 2.89 -8.47
C THR A 267 6.28 1.91 -7.97
N SER A 268 6.46 0.62 -8.30
CA SER A 268 5.50 -0.42 -7.96
C SER A 268 5.17 -0.44 -6.45
N GLY A 269 3.89 -0.51 -6.13
CA GLY A 269 3.35 -0.50 -4.77
C GLY A 269 1.89 -0.06 -4.75
N THR A 270 1.39 0.33 -3.60
CA THR A 270 0.02 0.86 -3.42
C THR A 270 -0.23 2.10 -4.28
N ALA A 271 0.81 2.92 -4.48
CA ALA A 271 0.75 4.12 -5.30
C ALA A 271 0.27 3.86 -6.75
N THR A 272 0.49 2.66 -7.30
CA THR A 272 -0.02 2.33 -8.63
C THR A 272 -1.55 2.28 -8.66
N LEU A 273 -2.17 1.74 -7.60
CA LEU A 273 -3.62 1.69 -7.49
C LEU A 273 -4.21 3.08 -7.21
N GLU A 274 -3.59 3.84 -6.32
CA GLU A 274 -3.99 5.23 -6.03
C GLU A 274 -3.95 6.09 -7.29
N THR A 275 -2.87 5.98 -8.10
CA THR A 275 -2.74 6.67 -9.38
C THR A 275 -3.86 6.30 -10.37
N ALA A 276 -4.25 5.03 -10.43
CA ALA A 276 -5.35 4.58 -11.26
C ALA A 276 -6.72 5.10 -10.76
N LEU A 277 -6.92 5.18 -9.44
CA LEU A 277 -8.13 5.75 -8.83
C LEU A 277 -8.29 7.24 -9.12
N PHE A 278 -7.19 7.99 -9.22
CA PHE A 278 -7.18 9.37 -9.73
C PHE A 278 -7.27 9.46 -11.25
N ARG A 279 -7.40 8.32 -11.97
CA ARG A 279 -7.50 8.23 -13.44
C ARG A 279 -6.29 8.85 -14.15
N VAL A 280 -5.09 8.74 -13.57
CA VAL A 280 -3.85 9.21 -14.17
C VAL A 280 -3.16 8.05 -14.90
N PRO A 281 -3.02 8.10 -16.24
CA PRO A 281 -2.26 7.10 -16.98
C PRO A 281 -0.83 7.03 -16.50
N GLN A 282 -0.30 5.81 -16.31
CA GLN A 282 0.99 5.63 -15.65
C GLN A 282 1.86 4.58 -16.31
N VAL A 283 3.18 4.77 -16.17
CA VAL A 283 4.19 3.74 -16.40
C VAL A 283 4.64 3.21 -15.05
N VAL A 284 4.57 1.91 -14.85
CA VAL A 284 5.06 1.29 -13.61
C VAL A 284 6.55 0.99 -13.75
N CYS A 285 7.33 1.60 -12.87
CA CYS A 285 8.77 1.56 -12.86
C CYS A 285 9.28 0.81 -11.64
N TYR A 286 10.12 -0.21 -11.83
CA TYR A 286 10.74 -0.93 -10.72
C TYR A 286 12.15 -1.38 -11.09
N TYR A 287 13.12 -0.53 -10.82
CA TYR A 287 14.52 -0.85 -11.01
C TYR A 287 15.07 -1.65 -9.82
N THR A 288 16.01 -2.53 -10.11
CA THR A 288 16.82 -3.23 -9.11
C THR A 288 18.20 -3.51 -9.68
N PRO A 289 19.27 -3.14 -8.97
CA PRO A 289 20.65 -3.28 -9.45
C PRO A 289 21.07 -4.74 -9.67
N VAL A 290 20.33 -5.72 -9.14
CA VAL A 290 20.57 -7.16 -9.34
C VAL A 290 19.62 -7.74 -10.42
N GLY A 291 19.31 -6.93 -11.42
CA GLY A 291 18.25 -7.18 -12.40
C GLY A 291 18.22 -8.57 -13.03
N LYS A 292 19.35 -9.08 -13.50
CA LYS A 292 19.41 -10.42 -14.12
C LYS A 292 19.11 -11.56 -13.13
N PHE A 293 19.57 -11.45 -11.89
CA PHE A 293 19.32 -12.43 -10.85
C PHE A 293 17.88 -12.35 -10.34
N ILE A 294 17.34 -11.15 -10.20
CA ILE A 294 15.93 -10.94 -9.81
C ILE A 294 14.97 -11.29 -10.95
N ALA A 295 15.33 -11.04 -12.21
CA ALA A 295 14.56 -11.54 -13.35
C ALA A 295 14.49 -13.07 -13.37
N PHE A 296 15.59 -13.74 -13.04
CA PHE A 296 15.64 -15.20 -12.86
C PHE A 296 14.78 -15.64 -11.68
N LEU A 297 14.90 -15.01 -10.51
CA LEU A 297 14.09 -15.28 -9.33
C LEU A 297 12.59 -14.98 -9.57
N ARG A 298 12.28 -13.91 -10.30
CA ARG A 298 10.90 -13.57 -10.68
C ARG A 298 10.27 -14.70 -11.48
N ARG A 299 10.99 -15.26 -12.47
CA ARG A 299 10.49 -16.37 -13.30
C ARG A 299 10.29 -17.67 -12.53
N HIS A 300 11.00 -17.89 -11.41
CA HIS A 300 11.02 -19.17 -10.70
C HIS A 300 10.42 -19.13 -9.29
N ILE A 301 10.31 -17.95 -8.67
CA ILE A 301 9.85 -17.80 -7.27
C ILE A 301 8.55 -17.03 -7.17
N LEU A 302 8.37 -15.98 -7.99
CA LEU A 302 7.10 -15.27 -8.00
C LEU A 302 6.07 -16.05 -8.80
N LYS A 303 4.96 -16.37 -8.16
CA LYS A 303 3.83 -17.08 -8.77
C LYS A 303 2.86 -16.15 -9.50
N VAL A 304 3.14 -14.85 -9.49
CA VAL A 304 2.27 -13.82 -10.05
C VAL A 304 2.77 -13.34 -11.41
N LYS A 305 1.83 -13.11 -12.31
CA LYS A 305 2.09 -12.60 -13.65
C LYS A 305 2.45 -11.12 -13.66
N TYR A 306 1.90 -10.34 -12.72
CA TYR A 306 2.04 -8.90 -12.60
C TYR A 306 2.57 -8.51 -11.22
N ILE A 307 3.14 -7.29 -11.12
CA ILE A 307 3.66 -6.74 -9.86
C ILE A 307 2.89 -5.52 -9.36
N SER A 308 2.21 -4.77 -10.25
CA SER A 308 1.37 -3.65 -9.88
C SER A 308 -0.01 -4.11 -9.44
N LEU A 309 -0.59 -3.42 -8.45
CA LEU A 309 -1.95 -3.72 -8.01
C LEU A 309 -2.98 -3.47 -9.11
N VAL A 310 -2.72 -2.52 -10.02
CA VAL A 310 -3.58 -2.24 -11.19
C VAL A 310 -3.74 -3.49 -12.06
N ASN A 311 -2.63 -4.07 -12.50
CA ASN A 311 -2.65 -5.24 -13.37
C ASN A 311 -3.13 -6.51 -12.64
N LEU A 312 -2.80 -6.64 -11.34
CA LEU A 312 -3.26 -7.74 -10.50
C LEU A 312 -4.78 -7.71 -10.30
N VAL A 313 -5.38 -6.55 -10.02
CA VAL A 313 -6.83 -6.41 -9.86
C VAL A 313 -7.56 -6.67 -11.19
N ALA A 314 -6.97 -6.22 -12.30
CA ALA A 314 -7.54 -6.41 -13.63
C ALA A 314 -7.29 -7.82 -14.22
N ASP A 315 -6.38 -8.62 -13.61
CA ASP A 315 -5.84 -9.89 -14.15
C ASP A 315 -5.35 -9.78 -15.61
N LYS A 316 -4.89 -8.60 -16.00
CA LYS A 316 -4.32 -8.32 -17.33
C LYS A 316 -3.39 -7.12 -17.31
N GLU A 317 -2.56 -6.96 -18.37
CA GLU A 317 -1.73 -5.79 -18.54
C GLU A 317 -2.59 -4.59 -18.97
N VAL A 318 -2.95 -3.75 -18.01
CA VAL A 318 -3.63 -2.47 -18.21
C VAL A 318 -2.60 -1.35 -18.35
N VAL A 319 -1.56 -1.41 -17.51
CA VAL A 319 -0.43 -0.47 -17.52
C VAL A 319 0.85 -1.24 -17.76
N ARG A 320 1.78 -0.63 -18.49
CA ARG A 320 3.08 -1.24 -18.75
C ARG A 320 3.90 -1.31 -17.51
N GLU A 321 4.37 -2.53 -17.16
CA GLU A 321 5.30 -2.77 -16.05
C GLU A 321 6.72 -2.92 -16.60
N LEU A 322 7.55 -1.93 -16.34
CA LEU A 322 8.97 -1.94 -16.67
C LEU A 322 9.76 -2.32 -15.43
N VAL A 323 10.31 -3.52 -15.43
CA VAL A 323 10.90 -4.16 -14.24
C VAL A 323 12.29 -4.67 -14.56
N ALA A 324 13.24 -4.37 -13.69
CA ALA A 324 14.60 -4.88 -13.75
C ALA A 324 15.28 -4.59 -15.11
N ASP A 325 15.45 -5.61 -15.94
CA ASP A 325 16.10 -5.54 -17.26
C ASP A 325 15.26 -4.79 -18.33
N THR A 326 13.96 -4.71 -18.15
CA THR A 326 13.07 -3.96 -19.05
C THR A 326 12.92 -2.50 -18.63
N MET A 327 13.30 -2.11 -17.43
CA MET A 327 13.31 -0.72 -16.99
C MET A 327 14.57 -0.01 -17.53
N THR A 328 14.47 0.48 -18.75
CA THR A 328 15.47 1.31 -19.42
C THR A 328 14.92 2.69 -19.68
N VAL A 329 15.79 3.69 -19.82
CA VAL A 329 15.39 5.06 -20.13
C VAL A 329 14.53 5.10 -21.40
N ASP A 330 14.93 4.37 -22.45
CA ASP A 330 14.22 4.37 -23.72
C ASP A 330 12.84 3.73 -23.63
N ASN A 331 12.69 2.62 -22.89
CA ASN A 331 11.40 1.97 -22.69
C ASN A 331 10.45 2.87 -21.87
N VAL A 332 10.93 3.48 -20.78
CA VAL A 332 10.14 4.40 -19.96
C VAL A 332 9.70 5.61 -20.80
N ARG A 333 10.63 6.19 -21.57
CA ARG A 333 10.36 7.33 -22.47
C ARG A 333 9.30 6.99 -23.52
N SER A 334 9.48 5.89 -24.24
CA SER A 334 8.56 5.45 -25.29
C SER A 334 7.15 5.20 -24.77
N GLU A 335 7.04 4.58 -23.59
CA GLU A 335 5.74 4.32 -22.97
C GLU A 335 5.09 5.62 -22.48
N LEU A 336 5.86 6.50 -21.84
CA LEU A 336 5.38 7.83 -21.43
C LEU A 336 4.92 8.66 -22.62
N GLU A 337 5.68 8.65 -23.75
CA GLU A 337 5.30 9.31 -24.99
C GLU A 337 3.97 8.78 -25.52
N SER A 338 3.78 7.47 -25.49
CA SER A 338 2.52 6.84 -25.91
C SER A 338 1.34 7.30 -25.06
N LEU A 339 1.51 7.38 -23.73
CA LEU A 339 0.48 7.88 -22.82
C LEU A 339 0.16 9.36 -23.00
N LEU A 340 1.14 10.18 -23.39
CA LEU A 340 0.96 11.62 -23.58
C LEU A 340 0.34 11.97 -24.93
N TYR A 341 0.73 11.30 -26.02
CA TYR A 341 0.40 11.74 -27.38
C TYR A 341 -0.50 10.76 -28.15
N ASN A 342 -0.58 9.48 -27.77
CA ASN A 342 -1.49 8.54 -28.42
C ASN A 342 -2.85 8.52 -27.68
N LYS A 343 -3.80 9.33 -28.14
CA LYS A 343 -5.14 9.46 -27.56
C LYS A 343 -5.89 8.12 -27.47
N VAL A 344 -5.74 7.24 -28.46
CA VAL A 344 -6.43 5.93 -28.49
C VAL A 344 -5.90 5.04 -27.39
N TYR A 345 -4.58 4.96 -27.24
CA TYR A 345 -3.93 4.18 -26.20
C TYR A 345 -4.29 4.72 -24.80
N ARG A 346 -4.18 6.05 -24.62
CA ARG A 346 -4.55 6.73 -23.38
C ARG A 346 -6.01 6.43 -22.95
N ASN A 347 -6.95 6.55 -23.88
CA ASN A 347 -8.37 6.31 -23.59
C ASN A 347 -8.62 4.86 -23.20
N LYS A 348 -7.98 3.90 -23.85
CA LYS A 348 -8.04 2.49 -23.49
C LYS A 348 -7.58 2.25 -22.04
N VAL A 349 -6.47 2.89 -21.62
CA VAL A 349 -5.99 2.80 -20.23
C VAL A 349 -7.04 3.36 -19.24
N LEU A 350 -7.63 4.51 -19.57
CA LEU A 350 -8.65 5.14 -18.73
C LEU A 350 -9.94 4.29 -18.61
N GLU A 351 -10.39 3.68 -19.70
CA GLU A 351 -11.54 2.75 -19.70
C GLU A 351 -11.26 1.52 -18.79
N GLU A 352 -10.04 1.02 -18.82
CA GLU A 352 -9.65 -0.08 -17.93
C GLU A 352 -9.56 0.37 -16.45
N TYR A 353 -9.19 1.61 -16.18
CA TYR A 353 -9.25 2.14 -14.81
C TYR A 353 -10.69 2.22 -14.31
N ASP A 354 -11.65 2.60 -15.16
CA ASP A 354 -13.06 2.59 -14.79
C ASP A 354 -13.56 1.17 -14.43
N ARG A 355 -13.10 0.16 -15.17
CA ARG A 355 -13.40 -1.25 -14.84
C ARG A 355 -12.77 -1.67 -13.51
N ILE A 356 -11.52 -1.27 -13.25
CA ILE A 356 -10.85 -1.54 -11.98
C ILE A 356 -11.62 -0.91 -10.81
N ILE A 357 -12.05 0.35 -10.96
CA ILE A 357 -12.87 1.05 -9.95
C ILE A 357 -14.16 0.28 -9.67
N GLN A 358 -14.84 -0.22 -10.72
CA GLN A 358 -16.04 -1.04 -10.57
C GLN A 358 -15.75 -2.37 -9.85
N ILE A 359 -14.63 -3.05 -10.16
CA ILE A 359 -14.21 -4.30 -9.52
C ILE A 359 -13.90 -4.08 -8.03
N LEU A 360 -13.26 -2.98 -7.68
CA LEU A 360 -12.94 -2.64 -6.29
C LEU A 360 -14.18 -2.28 -5.47
N GLY A 361 -15.25 -1.82 -6.12
CA GLY A 361 -16.49 -1.40 -5.47
C GLY A 361 -16.41 0.00 -4.85
N PRO A 362 -17.47 0.43 -4.17
CA PRO A 362 -17.55 1.75 -3.55
C PRO A 362 -16.67 1.89 -2.31
N ALA A 363 -16.44 3.13 -1.88
CA ALA A 363 -15.81 3.45 -0.61
C ALA A 363 -16.62 2.91 0.58
N GLY A 364 -15.93 2.55 1.66
CA GLY A 364 -16.53 2.01 2.89
C GLY A 364 -15.87 0.72 3.39
N ALA A 365 -14.66 0.41 2.93
CA ALA A 365 -13.94 -0.82 3.29
C ALA A 365 -13.83 -1.01 4.82
N SER A 366 -13.39 0.03 5.53
CA SER A 366 -13.25 -0.04 7.00
C SER A 366 -14.60 -0.21 7.71
N ARG A 367 -15.67 0.41 7.21
CA ARG A 367 -17.02 0.27 7.75
C ARG A 367 -17.58 -1.13 7.52
N THR A 368 -17.42 -1.67 6.31
CA THR A 368 -17.83 -3.04 5.96
C THR A 368 -17.10 -4.05 6.85
N ALA A 369 -15.78 -3.90 7.01
CA ALA A 369 -14.99 -4.77 7.88
C ALA A 369 -15.47 -4.71 9.33
N ALA A 370 -15.68 -3.52 9.89
CA ALA A 370 -16.14 -3.35 11.26
C ALA A 370 -17.51 -4.00 11.50
N ARG A 371 -18.47 -3.74 10.59
CA ARG A 371 -19.81 -4.32 10.67
C ARG A 371 -19.80 -5.85 10.64
N GLU A 372 -19.02 -6.43 9.73
CA GLU A 372 -18.90 -7.89 9.62
C GLU A 372 -18.19 -8.50 10.83
N MET A 373 -17.10 -7.88 11.32
CA MET A 373 -16.39 -8.32 12.53
C MET A 373 -17.29 -8.33 13.75
N VAL A 374 -18.03 -7.24 13.99
CA VAL A 374 -18.96 -7.15 15.12
C VAL A 374 -20.11 -8.15 14.99
N ALA A 375 -20.64 -8.35 13.79
CA ALA A 375 -21.69 -9.35 13.54
C ALA A 375 -21.23 -10.77 13.81
N LEU A 376 -19.97 -11.10 13.46
CA LEU A 376 -19.38 -12.42 13.73
C LEU A 376 -19.10 -12.65 15.21
N LEU A 377 -18.69 -11.62 15.96
CA LEU A 377 -18.44 -11.71 17.41
C LEU A 377 -19.70 -11.82 18.26
N LYS A 378 -20.85 -11.40 17.71
CA LYS A 378 -22.16 -11.50 18.41
C LYS A 378 -22.89 -12.82 18.17
N LYS A 379 -22.37 -13.68 17.29
CA LYS A 379 -22.89 -15.05 17.03
C LYS A 379 -22.37 -16.05 18.08
#